data_0fcf73aebc1cf208cbab4d0a25c80882
#
_entry.id   0fcf73aebc1cf208cbab4d0a25c80882
#
_cell.length_a   1.000
_cell.length_b   1.000
_cell.length_c   1.000
_cell.angle_alpha   90.00
_cell.angle_beta   90.00
_cell.angle_gamma   90.00
#
_symmetry.space_group_name_H-M   'P 1'
#
loop_
_entity.id
_entity.type
_entity.pdbx_description
1 polymer ?
#
loop_
_entity_poly.entity_id
_entity_poly.type
_entity_poly.pdbx_seq_one_letter_code
_entity_poly.pdbx_strand_id
1 'polypeptide(L)'
;DMFGLLTEAEIMNFIKAAGPDGKGPRYHELTTDEIKDEIEHFVSAAKRAVESGFDAIEIHAGHGYLISSFLSPAVNRRTDEYGGSAENRARLLVEIISNIKSSIPSSIPVIVRLDAFEYRVEGGISTDDFLVTIKLAEEAGADALDISAYGNPAKGIAFTEAPLVHEPGGFIKFAKLAKAQCSIPILAVGRIDLDAVSYT
;
A
#
# COMPACT_ATOMS: atom_id res chain seq x y z
N ASP A 1 13.78 21.13 7.01
CA ASP A 1 14.87 20.52 6.24
C ASP A 1 15.37 19.28 6.99
N MET A 2 14.97 18.11 6.50
CA MET A 2 15.32 16.82 7.13
C MET A 2 16.84 16.57 7.12
N PHE A 3 17.54 17.08 6.12
CA PHE A 3 19.00 16.95 6.03
C PHE A 3 19.76 17.86 7.02
N GLY A 4 19.16 18.95 7.47
CA GLY A 4 19.76 19.81 8.49
C GLY A 4 19.81 19.21 9.91
N LEU A 5 19.13 18.08 10.12
CA LEU A 5 19.13 17.34 11.39
C LEU A 5 20.11 16.15 11.39
N LEU A 6 20.72 15.83 10.25
CA LEU A 6 21.65 14.71 10.10
C LEU A 6 23.09 15.18 10.27
N THR A 7 23.90 14.36 10.93
CA THR A 7 25.36 14.55 10.98
C THR A 7 25.99 14.28 9.60
N GLU A 8 27.18 14.80 9.34
CA GLU A 8 27.92 14.51 8.11
C GLU A 8 28.13 13.01 7.88
N ALA A 9 28.33 12.23 8.95
CA ALA A 9 28.49 10.77 8.86
C ALA A 9 27.19 10.08 8.42
N GLU A 10 26.04 10.55 8.88
CA GLU A 10 24.73 10.03 8.46
C GLU A 10 24.44 10.41 7.01
N ILE A 11 24.73 11.65 6.60
CA ILE A 11 24.60 12.07 5.20
C ILE A 11 25.50 11.22 4.30
N MET A 12 26.75 10.96 4.70
CA MET A 12 27.67 10.12 3.94
C MET A 12 27.21 8.66 3.87
N ASN A 13 26.55 8.14 4.90
CA ASN A 13 25.95 6.81 4.86
C ASN A 13 24.75 6.76 3.91
N PHE A 14 23.91 7.80 3.87
CA PHE A 14 22.85 7.94 2.86
C PHE A 14 23.42 7.98 1.44
N ILE A 15 24.48 8.77 1.21
CA ILE A 15 25.14 8.83 -0.10
C ILE A 15 25.74 7.48 -0.50
N LYS A 16 26.33 6.74 0.45
CA LYS A 16 26.85 5.38 0.19
C LYS A 16 25.73 4.38 -0.08
N ALA A 17 24.59 4.48 0.61
CA ALA A 17 23.40 3.67 0.36
C ALA A 17 22.76 3.98 -1.01
N ALA A 18 23.05 5.17 -1.59
CA ALA A 18 22.60 5.56 -2.93
C ALA A 18 23.27 4.77 -4.08
N GLY A 19 24.11 3.79 -3.77
CA GLY A 19 24.77 2.91 -4.75
C GLY A 19 26.18 3.36 -5.11
N PRO A 20 26.95 2.48 -5.79
CA PRO A 20 28.38 2.69 -6.04
C PRO A 20 28.72 3.87 -6.95
N ASP A 21 27.75 4.38 -7.70
CA ASP A 21 27.89 5.55 -8.58
C ASP A 21 27.32 6.85 -7.98
N GLY A 22 26.81 6.81 -6.74
CA GLY A 22 26.25 7.96 -6.02
C GLY A 22 24.99 8.55 -6.64
N LYS A 23 24.35 7.85 -7.59
CA LYS A 23 23.19 8.36 -8.35
C LYS A 23 21.83 8.01 -7.73
N GLY A 24 21.84 7.41 -6.54
CA GLY A 24 20.61 6.97 -5.88
C GLY A 24 20.12 5.59 -6.34
N PRO A 25 19.00 5.15 -5.80
CA PRO A 25 18.41 3.87 -6.19
C PRO A 25 18.07 3.87 -7.69
N ARG A 26 18.38 2.78 -8.36
CA ARG A 26 17.96 2.56 -9.74
C ARG A 26 16.54 2.02 -9.74
N TYR A 27 15.66 2.73 -10.39
CA TYR A 27 14.31 2.25 -10.63
C TYR A 27 14.30 1.43 -11.93
N HIS A 28 13.68 0.27 -11.87
CA HIS A 28 13.45 -0.61 -12.99
C HIS A 28 11.95 -0.82 -13.17
N GLU A 29 11.46 -0.63 -14.38
CA GLU A 29 10.07 -0.98 -14.71
C GLU A 29 10.00 -2.49 -14.94
N LEU A 30 9.18 -3.20 -14.14
CA LEU A 30 9.05 -4.65 -14.24
C LEU A 30 8.45 -5.05 -15.59
N THR A 31 9.00 -6.06 -16.22
CA THR A 31 8.36 -6.77 -17.32
C THR A 31 7.18 -7.60 -16.79
N THR A 32 6.30 -8.06 -17.68
CA THR A 32 5.18 -8.93 -17.30
C THR A 32 5.64 -10.27 -16.71
N ASP A 33 6.80 -10.77 -17.10
CA ASP A 33 7.36 -11.99 -16.53
C ASP A 33 7.93 -11.74 -15.12
N GLU A 34 8.64 -10.62 -14.92
CA GLU A 34 9.09 -10.22 -13.58
C GLU A 34 7.91 -9.94 -12.62
N ILE A 35 6.77 -9.44 -13.12
CA ILE A 35 5.55 -9.30 -12.31
C ILE A 35 5.07 -10.66 -11.81
N LYS A 36 5.08 -11.70 -12.65
CA LYS A 36 4.73 -13.07 -12.24
C LYS A 36 5.69 -13.61 -11.18
N ASP A 37 6.99 -13.37 -11.35
CA ASP A 37 7.99 -13.75 -10.36
C ASP A 37 7.75 -13.04 -9.01
N GLU A 38 7.39 -11.76 -9.03
CA GLU A 38 7.06 -11.03 -7.80
C GLU A 38 5.79 -11.59 -7.12
N ILE A 39 4.76 -11.97 -7.88
CA ILE A 39 3.57 -12.64 -7.32
C ILE A 39 3.99 -13.94 -6.60
N GLU A 40 4.85 -14.76 -7.20
CA GLU A 40 5.37 -15.98 -6.58
C GLU A 40 6.20 -15.68 -5.33
N HIS A 41 6.94 -14.56 -5.29
CA HIS A 41 7.67 -14.13 -4.11
C HIS A 41 6.71 -13.80 -2.94
N PHE A 42 5.59 -13.11 -3.19
CA PHE A 42 4.56 -12.86 -2.19
C PHE A 42 3.92 -14.16 -1.67
N VAL A 43 3.59 -15.08 -2.56
CA VAL A 43 3.05 -16.41 -2.20
C VAL A 43 4.03 -17.19 -1.34
N SER A 44 5.30 -17.23 -1.75
CA SER A 44 6.35 -17.91 -1.00
C SER A 44 6.57 -17.29 0.39
N ALA A 45 6.50 -15.96 0.50
CA ALA A 45 6.60 -15.27 1.78
C ALA A 45 5.41 -15.61 2.70
N ALA A 46 4.18 -15.62 2.15
CA ALA A 46 2.98 -15.99 2.90
C ALA A 46 3.05 -17.43 3.44
N LYS A 47 3.49 -18.39 2.61
CA LYS A 47 3.69 -19.79 3.04
C LYS A 47 4.69 -19.88 4.21
N ARG A 48 5.84 -19.22 4.10
CA ARG A 48 6.84 -19.21 5.21
C ARG A 48 6.30 -18.56 6.49
N ALA A 49 5.49 -17.52 6.38
CA ALA A 49 4.86 -16.91 7.55
C ALA A 49 3.90 -17.89 8.23
N VAL A 50 3.05 -18.57 7.47
CA VAL A 50 2.15 -19.63 8.01
C VAL A 50 2.94 -20.76 8.66
N GLU A 51 3.98 -21.28 8.00
CA GLU A 51 4.86 -22.31 8.55
C GLU A 51 5.58 -21.87 9.83
N SER A 52 5.82 -20.56 9.98
CA SER A 52 6.41 -19.97 11.19
C SER A 52 5.40 -19.71 12.31
N GLY A 53 4.11 -20.02 12.09
CA GLY A 53 3.06 -19.93 13.11
C GLY A 53 2.39 -18.55 13.22
N PHE A 54 2.45 -17.71 12.18
CA PHE A 54 1.66 -16.47 12.15
C PHE A 54 0.17 -16.77 11.91
N ASP A 55 -0.70 -16.04 12.61
CA ASP A 55 -2.16 -16.24 12.60
C ASP A 55 -2.86 -15.48 11.46
N ALA A 56 -2.17 -14.54 10.82
CA ALA A 56 -2.68 -13.74 9.70
C ALA A 56 -1.55 -13.27 8.78
N ILE A 57 -1.90 -12.91 7.55
CA ILE A 57 -1.01 -12.25 6.57
C ILE A 57 -1.55 -10.87 6.28
N GLU A 58 -0.69 -9.84 6.34
CA GLU A 58 -1.02 -8.52 5.83
C GLU A 58 -0.18 -8.19 4.59
N ILE A 59 -0.88 -7.91 3.48
CA ILE A 59 -0.26 -7.45 2.23
C ILE A 59 -0.14 -5.93 2.31
N HIS A 60 1.08 -5.42 2.24
CA HIS A 60 1.32 -3.98 2.21
C HIS A 60 1.18 -3.43 0.80
N ALA A 61 0.01 -2.84 0.51
CA ALA A 61 -0.33 -2.27 -0.79
C ALA A 61 -0.41 -0.73 -0.76
N GLY A 62 0.21 -0.09 0.23
CA GLY A 62 0.22 1.36 0.43
C GLY A 62 1.61 1.98 0.43
N HIS A 63 1.65 3.28 0.73
CA HIS A 63 2.80 4.08 1.13
C HIS A 63 3.92 4.18 0.07
N GLY A 64 3.55 4.17 -1.22
CA GLY A 64 4.50 4.36 -2.33
C GLY A 64 5.40 3.16 -2.60
N TYR A 65 5.16 2.00 -1.98
CA TYR A 65 5.89 0.76 -2.26
C TYR A 65 5.37 0.08 -3.53
N LEU A 66 5.86 -1.13 -3.84
CA LEU A 66 5.64 -1.80 -5.12
C LEU A 66 4.16 -1.81 -5.55
N ILE A 67 3.27 -2.39 -4.75
CA ILE A 67 1.85 -2.51 -5.11
C ILE A 67 1.20 -1.12 -5.22
N SER A 68 1.48 -0.22 -4.27
CA SER A 68 1.01 1.17 -4.32
C SER A 68 1.45 1.89 -5.59
N SER A 69 2.67 1.62 -6.07
CA SER A 69 3.19 2.18 -7.33
C SER A 69 2.40 1.71 -8.54
N PHE A 70 1.88 0.48 -8.53
CA PHE A 70 0.97 -0.01 -9.57
C PHE A 70 -0.41 0.65 -9.48
N LEU A 71 -0.94 0.83 -8.27
CA LEU A 71 -2.25 1.43 -8.03
C LEU A 71 -2.30 2.92 -8.41
N SER A 72 -1.21 3.66 -8.18
CA SER A 72 -1.16 5.11 -8.40
C SER A 72 -1.10 5.48 -9.88
N PRO A 73 -2.09 6.19 -10.42
CA PRO A 73 -2.02 6.67 -11.81
C PRO A 73 -0.95 7.74 -12.02
N ALA A 74 -0.46 8.38 -10.94
CA ALA A 74 0.65 9.32 -11.03
C ALA A 74 2.00 8.63 -11.25
N VAL A 75 2.14 7.36 -10.83
CA VAL A 75 3.37 6.57 -10.92
C VAL A 75 3.29 5.56 -12.05
N ASN A 76 2.19 4.79 -12.12
CA ASN A 76 1.98 3.75 -13.12
C ASN A 76 1.68 4.37 -14.49
N ARG A 77 2.65 4.30 -15.38
CA ARG A 77 2.56 4.77 -16.79
C ARG A 77 2.45 3.64 -17.80
N ARG A 78 2.19 2.42 -17.32
CA ARG A 78 2.09 1.23 -18.17
C ARG A 78 0.90 1.33 -19.12
N THR A 79 1.07 0.71 -20.29
CA THR A 79 0.04 0.63 -21.33
C THR A 79 -0.44 -0.80 -21.61
N ASP A 80 0.06 -1.76 -20.82
CA ASP A 80 -0.35 -3.15 -20.83
C ASP A 80 -1.51 -3.42 -19.84
N GLU A 81 -1.79 -4.70 -19.59
CA GLU A 81 -2.87 -5.14 -18.69
C GLU A 81 -2.72 -4.73 -17.22
N TYR A 82 -1.55 -4.22 -16.81
CA TYR A 82 -1.27 -3.72 -15.46
C TYR A 82 -1.32 -2.19 -15.35
N GLY A 83 -1.76 -1.48 -16.42
CA GLY A 83 -1.81 -0.03 -16.44
C GLY A 83 -3.08 0.54 -17.07
N GLY A 84 -3.22 1.86 -17.03
CA GLY A 84 -4.38 2.57 -17.58
C GLY A 84 -5.54 2.66 -16.59
N SER A 85 -6.58 1.84 -16.72
CA SER A 85 -7.78 1.90 -15.86
C SER A 85 -7.48 1.49 -14.40
N ALA A 86 -8.36 1.87 -13.47
CA ALA A 86 -8.21 1.51 -12.05
C ALA A 86 -8.19 -0.02 -11.86
N GLU A 87 -9.00 -0.76 -12.63
CA GLU A 87 -9.06 -2.21 -12.62
C GLU A 87 -7.73 -2.83 -13.06
N ASN A 88 -7.14 -2.32 -14.13
CA ASN A 88 -5.85 -2.79 -14.62
C ASN A 88 -4.73 -2.47 -13.63
N ARG A 89 -4.73 -1.27 -13.05
CA ARG A 89 -3.75 -0.91 -12.02
C ARG A 89 -3.87 -1.77 -10.75
N ALA A 90 -5.08 -2.24 -10.42
CA ALA A 90 -5.32 -3.13 -9.28
C ALA A 90 -4.97 -4.61 -9.58
N ARG A 91 -4.74 -5.00 -10.83
CA ARG A 91 -4.51 -6.38 -11.26
C ARG A 91 -3.41 -7.08 -10.48
N LEU A 92 -2.26 -6.45 -10.28
CA LEU A 92 -1.17 -7.03 -9.49
C LEU A 92 -1.63 -7.40 -8.08
N LEU A 93 -2.35 -6.51 -7.40
CA LEU A 93 -2.89 -6.76 -6.06
C LEU A 93 -3.87 -7.94 -6.07
N VAL A 94 -4.81 -7.95 -7.02
CA VAL A 94 -5.82 -9.01 -7.19
C VAL A 94 -5.15 -10.38 -7.38
N GLU A 95 -4.14 -10.45 -8.23
CA GLU A 95 -3.40 -11.68 -8.50
C GLU A 95 -2.62 -12.14 -7.26
N ILE A 96 -1.97 -11.24 -6.53
CA ILE A 96 -1.29 -11.56 -5.26
C ILE A 96 -2.28 -12.13 -4.25
N ILE A 97 -3.42 -11.47 -4.01
CA ILE A 97 -4.44 -11.94 -3.05
C ILE A 97 -4.92 -13.34 -3.45
N SER A 98 -5.37 -13.52 -4.69
CA SER A 98 -5.93 -14.78 -5.18
C SER A 98 -4.93 -15.93 -5.10
N ASN A 99 -3.66 -15.68 -5.47
CA ASN A 99 -2.62 -16.70 -5.40
C ASN A 99 -2.23 -17.05 -3.96
N ILE A 100 -2.16 -16.09 -3.05
CA ILE A 100 -1.95 -16.36 -1.61
C ILE A 100 -3.12 -17.17 -1.07
N LYS A 101 -4.38 -16.75 -1.27
CA LYS A 101 -5.58 -17.44 -0.77
C LYS A 101 -5.67 -18.89 -1.26
N SER A 102 -5.26 -19.17 -2.49
CA SER A 102 -5.23 -20.55 -3.02
C SER A 102 -4.06 -21.39 -2.50
N SER A 103 -3.04 -20.76 -1.88
CA SER A 103 -1.77 -21.40 -1.51
C SER A 103 -1.58 -21.62 -0.01
N ILE A 104 -2.40 -21.00 0.84
CA ILE A 104 -2.35 -21.12 2.30
C ILE A 104 -3.65 -21.69 2.85
N PRO A 105 -3.68 -22.22 4.10
CA PRO A 105 -4.91 -22.70 4.71
C PRO A 105 -5.99 -21.62 4.78
N SER A 106 -7.24 -21.97 4.48
CA SER A 106 -8.37 -21.04 4.51
C SER A 106 -8.67 -20.43 5.89
N SER A 107 -8.13 -21.02 6.96
CA SER A 107 -8.21 -20.49 8.32
C SER A 107 -7.29 -19.29 8.58
N ILE A 108 -6.33 -19.02 7.71
CA ILE A 108 -5.41 -17.88 7.84
C ILE A 108 -6.00 -16.69 7.04
N PRO A 109 -6.41 -15.63 7.72
CA PRO A 109 -6.94 -14.45 7.04
C PRO A 109 -5.84 -13.68 6.29
N VAL A 110 -6.22 -13.10 5.16
CA VAL A 110 -5.40 -12.20 4.35
C VAL A 110 -5.97 -10.79 4.47
N ILE A 111 -5.21 -9.92 5.09
CA ILE A 111 -5.52 -8.51 5.29
C ILE A 111 -4.80 -7.71 4.19
N VAL A 112 -5.39 -6.62 3.73
CA VAL A 112 -4.75 -5.75 2.74
C VAL A 112 -4.69 -4.32 3.27
N ARG A 113 -3.47 -3.78 3.40
CA ARG A 113 -3.26 -2.38 3.78
C ARG A 113 -3.17 -1.52 2.53
N LEU A 114 -4.08 -0.54 2.41
CA LEU A 114 -4.28 0.29 1.23
C LEU A 114 -4.24 1.78 1.56
N ASP A 115 -3.76 2.57 0.60
CA ASP A 115 -3.95 4.02 0.61
C ASP A 115 -5.28 4.39 -0.05
N ALA A 116 -6.14 5.06 0.68
CA ALA A 116 -7.41 5.56 0.17
C ALA A 116 -7.26 6.85 -0.66
N PHE A 117 -6.14 7.54 -0.48
CA PHE A 117 -5.88 8.80 -1.15
C PHE A 117 -4.37 9.14 -1.13
N GLU A 118 -3.86 9.73 -2.21
CA GLU A 118 -2.52 10.29 -2.26
C GLU A 118 -2.56 11.81 -2.12
N TYR A 119 -2.17 12.32 -0.94
CA TYR A 119 -2.12 13.75 -0.68
C TYR A 119 -0.98 14.44 -1.44
N ARG A 120 -1.27 15.60 -2.05
CA ARG A 120 -0.29 16.45 -2.77
C ARG A 120 0.41 15.73 -3.93
N VAL A 121 -0.23 14.73 -4.49
CA VAL A 121 0.19 14.05 -5.71
C VAL A 121 -0.84 14.39 -6.79
N GLU A 122 -0.44 15.20 -7.77
CA GLU A 122 -1.29 15.51 -8.92
C GLU A 122 -1.51 14.23 -9.73
N GLY A 123 -2.78 13.88 -9.96
CA GLY A 123 -3.15 12.64 -10.64
C GLY A 123 -2.79 11.37 -9.84
N GLY A 124 -2.61 11.45 -8.51
CA GLY A 124 -2.42 10.32 -7.63
C GLY A 124 -3.71 9.53 -7.37
N ILE A 125 -3.64 8.54 -6.48
CA ILE A 125 -4.80 7.72 -6.09
C ILE A 125 -5.90 8.65 -5.58
N SER A 126 -7.06 8.60 -6.23
CA SER A 126 -8.30 9.26 -5.83
C SER A 126 -9.19 8.32 -5.01
N THR A 127 -10.21 8.88 -4.36
CA THR A 127 -11.23 8.07 -3.68
C THR A 127 -11.99 7.16 -4.66
N ASP A 128 -12.16 7.55 -5.92
CA ASP A 128 -12.82 6.71 -6.93
C ASP A 128 -11.93 5.51 -7.29
N ASP A 129 -10.63 5.70 -7.50
CA ASP A 129 -9.68 4.60 -7.70
C ASP A 129 -9.66 3.65 -6.50
N PHE A 130 -9.67 4.21 -5.29
CA PHE A 130 -9.72 3.44 -4.05
C PHE A 130 -10.98 2.56 -3.97
N LEU A 131 -12.16 3.10 -4.29
CA LEU A 131 -13.41 2.35 -4.24
C LEU A 131 -13.44 1.19 -5.25
N VAL A 132 -12.83 1.34 -6.41
CA VAL A 132 -12.63 0.23 -7.35
C VAL A 132 -11.70 -0.81 -6.76
N THR A 133 -10.56 -0.38 -6.21
CA THR A 133 -9.53 -1.27 -5.68
C THR A 133 -10.04 -2.13 -4.52
N ILE A 134 -10.79 -1.56 -3.57
CA ILE A 134 -11.30 -2.31 -2.40
C ILE A 134 -12.33 -3.38 -2.79
N LYS A 135 -13.18 -3.12 -3.79
CA LYS A 135 -14.12 -4.11 -4.31
C LYS A 135 -13.39 -5.28 -4.95
N LEU A 136 -12.41 -4.99 -5.79
CA LEU A 136 -11.60 -6.02 -6.43
C LEU A 136 -10.79 -6.83 -5.41
N ALA A 137 -10.28 -6.20 -4.35
CA ALA A 137 -9.57 -6.89 -3.28
C ALA A 137 -10.50 -7.83 -2.50
N GLU A 138 -11.73 -7.41 -2.17
CA GLU A 138 -12.75 -8.26 -1.54
C GLU A 138 -13.13 -9.44 -2.45
N GLU A 139 -13.40 -9.18 -3.72
CA GLU A 139 -13.73 -10.21 -4.73
C GLU A 139 -12.58 -11.21 -4.93
N ALA A 140 -11.32 -10.77 -4.82
CA ALA A 140 -10.14 -11.63 -4.88
C ALA A 140 -9.94 -12.49 -3.63
N GLY A 141 -10.71 -12.23 -2.55
CA GLY A 141 -10.71 -13.02 -1.32
C GLY A 141 -9.96 -12.41 -0.15
N ALA A 142 -9.73 -11.10 -0.14
CA ALA A 142 -9.27 -10.41 1.06
C ALA A 142 -10.27 -10.60 2.20
N ASP A 143 -9.78 -10.89 3.41
CA ASP A 143 -10.62 -11.13 4.60
C ASP A 143 -10.85 -9.85 5.42
N ALA A 144 -9.99 -8.84 5.27
CA ALA A 144 -10.13 -7.52 5.87
C ALA A 144 -9.29 -6.48 5.10
N LEU A 145 -9.64 -5.20 5.28
CA LEU A 145 -8.88 -4.08 4.73
C LEU A 145 -8.40 -3.16 5.85
N ASP A 146 -7.12 -2.78 5.83
CA ASP A 146 -6.51 -1.75 6.68
C ASP A 146 -6.35 -0.46 5.88
N ILE A 147 -7.12 0.58 6.28
CA ILE A 147 -7.27 1.79 5.46
C ILE A 147 -6.36 2.90 5.97
N SER A 148 -5.41 3.26 5.13
CA SER A 148 -4.44 4.33 5.34
C SER A 148 -4.58 5.43 4.27
N ALA A 149 -3.65 6.34 4.26
CA ALA A 149 -3.45 7.31 3.17
C ALA A 149 -1.97 7.70 3.12
N TYR A 150 -1.53 8.20 1.98
CA TYR A 150 -0.14 8.50 1.72
C TYR A 150 0.03 9.89 1.10
N GLY A 151 1.22 10.45 1.15
CA GLY A 151 1.56 11.69 0.50
C GLY A 151 2.99 11.68 -0.05
N ASN A 152 3.25 12.51 -1.06
CA ASN A 152 4.55 12.56 -1.71
C ASN A 152 5.62 13.17 -0.79
N PRO A 153 6.61 12.39 -0.32
CA PRO A 153 7.67 12.88 0.55
C PRO A 153 8.58 13.92 -0.13
N ALA A 154 8.70 13.90 -1.46
CA ALA A 154 9.50 14.87 -2.20
C ALA A 154 8.93 16.30 -2.13
N LYS A 155 7.67 16.47 -1.75
CA LYS A 155 7.02 17.77 -1.51
C LYS A 155 7.04 18.19 -0.04
N GLY A 156 7.93 17.61 0.77
CA GLY A 156 8.24 18.02 2.14
C GLY A 156 7.36 17.42 3.23
N ILE A 157 6.39 16.56 2.91
CA ILE A 157 5.55 15.91 3.90
C ILE A 157 5.29 14.48 3.46
N ALA A 158 5.93 13.51 4.13
CA ALA A 158 5.60 12.10 4.02
C ALA A 158 4.41 11.81 4.95
N PHE A 159 3.29 11.39 4.38
CA PHE A 159 2.13 10.93 5.13
C PHE A 159 2.03 9.42 4.97
N THR A 160 2.66 8.69 5.83
CA THR A 160 2.45 7.23 5.93
C THR A 160 1.35 6.89 6.93
N GLU A 161 1.03 7.86 7.79
CA GLU A 161 -0.03 7.79 8.80
C GLU A 161 -0.57 9.20 9.00
N ALA A 162 -1.67 9.38 9.74
CA ALA A 162 -2.18 10.72 10.05
C ALA A 162 -1.17 11.50 10.89
N PRO A 163 -0.32 12.37 10.30
CA PRO A 163 0.71 13.09 11.03
C PRO A 163 0.09 14.14 11.96
N LEU A 164 0.91 14.71 12.86
CA LEU A 164 0.47 15.70 13.85
C LEU A 164 -0.21 16.94 13.24
N VAL A 165 0.03 17.22 11.96
CA VAL A 165 -0.63 18.34 11.25
C VAL A 165 -2.08 18.05 10.84
N HIS A 166 -2.51 16.79 10.94
CA HIS A 166 -3.91 16.40 10.71
C HIS A 166 -4.65 16.30 12.05
N GLU A 167 -5.95 16.53 12.01
CA GLU A 167 -6.83 16.26 13.15
C GLU A 167 -6.75 14.79 13.56
N PRO A 168 -6.86 14.46 14.86
CA PRO A 168 -6.99 13.07 15.31
C PRO A 168 -8.10 12.35 14.53
N GLY A 169 -7.84 11.10 14.13
CA GLY A 169 -8.80 10.32 13.35
C GLY A 169 -9.00 10.80 11.90
N GLY A 170 -8.09 11.60 11.34
CA GLY A 170 -8.23 12.21 10.01
C GLY A 170 -8.47 11.24 8.86
N PHE A 171 -8.15 9.95 9.04
CA PHE A 171 -8.37 8.91 8.03
C PHE A 171 -9.65 8.09 8.24
N ILE A 172 -10.38 8.28 9.36
CA ILE A 172 -11.66 7.58 9.66
C ILE A 172 -12.68 7.77 8.53
N LYS A 173 -12.70 8.93 7.88
CA LYS A 173 -13.57 9.19 6.73
C LYS A 173 -13.38 8.17 5.59
N PHE A 174 -12.16 7.72 5.35
CA PHE A 174 -11.86 6.71 4.33
C PHE A 174 -12.28 5.31 4.78
N ALA A 175 -12.07 4.97 6.05
CA ALA A 175 -12.56 3.72 6.62
C ALA A 175 -14.10 3.64 6.56
N LYS A 176 -14.82 4.75 6.82
CA LYS A 176 -16.27 4.84 6.62
C LYS A 176 -16.69 4.61 5.17
N LEU A 177 -15.96 5.19 4.21
CA LEU A 177 -16.21 4.96 2.78
C LEU A 177 -16.02 3.48 2.42
N ALA A 178 -14.94 2.85 2.87
CA ALA A 178 -14.70 1.42 2.66
C ALA A 178 -15.81 0.57 3.29
N LYS A 179 -16.20 0.86 4.54
CA LYS A 179 -17.26 0.12 5.25
C LYS A 179 -18.62 0.21 4.57
N ALA A 180 -18.90 1.30 3.87
CA ALA A 180 -20.14 1.48 3.12
C ALA A 180 -20.17 0.65 1.80
N GLN A 181 -19.02 0.19 1.32
CA GLN A 181 -18.86 -0.48 0.02
C GLN A 181 -18.50 -1.97 0.13
N CYS A 182 -17.89 -2.39 1.24
CA CYS A 182 -17.42 -3.75 1.47
C CYS A 182 -18.15 -4.42 2.62
N SER A 183 -18.31 -5.74 2.53
CA SER A 183 -18.92 -6.57 3.57
C SER A 183 -17.91 -7.05 4.61
N ILE A 184 -16.62 -7.10 4.24
CA ILE A 184 -15.52 -7.55 5.10
C ILE A 184 -15.16 -6.52 6.19
N PRO A 185 -14.48 -6.94 7.27
CA PRO A 185 -13.97 -6.06 8.30
C PRO A 185 -13.06 -4.95 7.75
N ILE A 186 -13.20 -3.75 8.32
CA ILE A 186 -12.37 -2.60 8.01
C ILE A 186 -11.60 -2.18 9.26
N LEU A 187 -10.27 -2.11 9.14
CA LEU A 187 -9.38 -1.57 10.14
C LEU A 187 -9.17 -0.07 9.83
N ALA A 188 -9.38 0.76 10.82
CA ALA A 188 -9.13 2.20 10.72
C ALA A 188 -7.85 2.55 11.47
N VAL A 189 -6.98 3.33 10.84
CA VAL A 189 -5.72 3.81 11.42
C VAL A 189 -5.62 5.33 11.36
N GLY A 190 -4.64 5.91 12.01
CA GLY A 190 -4.29 7.31 11.90
C GLY A 190 -4.67 8.17 13.10
N ARG A 191 -3.91 8.06 14.20
CA ARG A 191 -4.06 8.86 15.41
C ARG A 191 -5.50 8.81 15.98
N ILE A 192 -6.01 7.60 16.12
CA ILE A 192 -7.32 7.35 16.71
C ILE A 192 -7.17 7.39 18.22
N ASP A 193 -7.85 8.33 18.87
CA ASP A 193 -8.01 8.42 20.32
C ASP A 193 -9.38 7.87 20.77
N LEU A 194 -9.63 7.90 22.09
CA LEU A 194 -10.89 7.38 22.64
C LEU A 194 -12.11 8.18 22.16
N ASP A 195 -11.94 9.48 21.90
CA ASP A 195 -13.02 10.32 21.41
C ASP A 195 -13.33 9.97 19.93
N ALA A 196 -12.29 9.71 19.14
CA ALA A 196 -12.45 9.27 17.74
C ALA A 196 -13.14 7.91 17.61
N VAL A 197 -12.90 6.97 18.55
CA VAL A 197 -13.57 5.63 18.57
C VAL A 197 -15.08 5.77 18.73
N SER A 198 -15.58 6.80 19.41
CA SER A 198 -17.02 7.00 19.62
C SER A 198 -17.80 7.37 18.35
N TYR A 199 -17.11 7.69 17.24
CA TYR A 199 -17.71 8.05 15.94
C TYR A 199 -17.69 6.92 14.90
N THR A 200 -17.14 5.76 15.23
CA THR A 200 -17.14 4.57 14.37
C THR A 200 -18.29 3.63 14.72
#